data_085fa1ce03809d0a97c88b37b20d734c
#
_entry.id   085fa1ce03809d0a97c88b37b20d734c
#
_cell.length_a   1.000
_cell.length_b   1.000
_cell.length_c   1.000
_cell.angle_alpha   90.00
_cell.angle_beta   90.00
_cell.angle_gamma   90.00
#
_symmetry.space_group_name_H-M   'P 1'
#
loop_
_entity.id
_entity.type
_entity.pdbx_description
1 polymer ?
#
loop_
_entity_poly.entity_id
_entity_poly.type
_entity_poly.pdbx_seq_one_letter_code
_entity_poly.pdbx_strand_id
1 'polypeptide(L)'
;MGIKIFIWTMVGIGMAPFFAIFATPIMVYFRIIFYVPFIREKLLQKAKADGHIIEAKLQKTYDDRDKDGNWTGAKVGVYVYEYKGRKRKVRLSSHWGLSDTETLYYIKKPKKATTAGYLGVYEQPWIKMYFLTCGVLAIIFTIIGIVTEWQFLYT
;
A
#
# COMPACT_ATOMS: atom_id res chain seq x y z
N MET A 1 16.00 -11.86 37.34
CA MET A 1 16.03 -11.04 36.10
C MET A 1 15.13 -11.61 34.99
N GLY A 2 15.17 -12.90 34.67
CA GLY A 2 14.41 -13.50 33.58
C GLY A 2 12.87 -13.37 33.68
N ILE A 3 12.29 -13.54 34.86
CA ILE A 3 10.83 -13.47 35.08
C ILE A 3 10.28 -12.07 34.79
N LYS A 4 11.02 -11.03 35.18
CA LYS A 4 10.60 -9.62 34.92
C LYS A 4 10.63 -9.28 33.42
N ILE A 5 11.68 -9.68 32.72
CA ILE A 5 11.76 -9.50 31.26
C ILE A 5 10.58 -10.22 30.58
N PHE A 6 10.24 -11.43 31.04
CA PHE A 6 9.10 -12.17 30.52
C PHE A 6 7.77 -11.42 30.74
N ILE A 7 7.53 -10.89 31.95
CA ILE A 7 6.32 -10.12 32.25
C ILE A 7 6.20 -8.90 31.38
N TRP A 8 7.27 -8.08 31.24
CA TRP A 8 7.25 -6.89 30.41
C TRP A 8 7.10 -7.21 28.92
N THR A 9 7.65 -8.32 28.46
CA THR A 9 7.43 -8.81 27.10
C THR A 9 5.96 -9.16 26.87
N MET A 10 5.31 -9.85 27.80
CA MET A 10 3.88 -10.18 27.71
C MET A 10 3.00 -8.95 27.76
N VAL A 11 3.31 -7.97 28.62
CA VAL A 11 2.62 -6.68 28.66
C VAL A 11 2.79 -5.94 27.33
N GLY A 12 4.01 -5.86 26.79
CA GLY A 12 4.31 -5.24 25.51
C GLY A 12 3.52 -5.88 24.35
N ILE A 13 3.49 -7.21 24.29
CA ILE A 13 2.72 -7.95 23.30
C ILE A 13 1.21 -7.67 23.43
N GLY A 14 0.69 -7.64 24.68
CA GLY A 14 -0.73 -7.39 24.94
C GLY A 14 -1.17 -5.96 24.63
N MET A 15 -0.31 -4.96 24.89
CA MET A 15 -0.61 -3.55 24.66
C MET A 15 -0.37 -3.10 23.22
N ALA A 16 0.55 -3.75 22.48
CA ALA A 16 0.93 -3.35 21.15
C ALA A 16 -0.24 -3.28 20.14
N PRO A 17 -1.20 -4.23 20.10
CA PRO A 17 -2.36 -4.14 19.24
C PRO A 17 -3.23 -2.92 19.51
N PHE A 18 -3.38 -2.54 20.78
CA PHE A 18 -4.16 -1.36 21.18
C PHE A 18 -3.55 -0.09 20.58
N PHE A 19 -2.25 0.13 20.73
CA PHE A 19 -1.57 1.29 20.20
C PHE A 19 -1.43 1.23 18.67
N ALA A 20 -1.36 0.04 18.07
CA ALA A 20 -1.32 -0.12 16.63
C ALA A 20 -2.60 0.40 15.96
N ILE A 21 -3.76 0.29 16.61
CA ILE A 21 -5.02 0.85 16.08
C ILE A 21 -4.90 2.37 15.89
N PHE A 22 -4.28 3.08 16.82
CA PHE A 22 -4.08 4.53 16.74
C PHE A 22 -2.88 4.93 15.87
N ALA A 23 -1.81 4.16 15.90
CA ALA A 23 -0.61 4.44 15.12
C ALA A 23 -0.77 4.11 13.62
N THR A 24 -1.60 3.13 13.28
CA THR A 24 -1.80 2.70 11.89
C THR A 24 -2.29 3.82 10.97
N PRO A 25 -3.29 4.65 11.30
CA PRO A 25 -3.70 5.78 10.46
C PRO A 25 -2.56 6.76 10.18
N ILE A 26 -1.75 7.06 11.20
CA ILE A 26 -0.59 7.95 11.08
C ILE A 26 0.45 7.35 10.13
N MET A 27 0.77 6.07 10.31
CA MET A 27 1.73 5.37 9.43
C MET A 27 1.23 5.27 8.00
N VAL A 28 -0.07 5.07 7.80
CA VAL A 28 -0.69 5.08 6.47
C VAL A 28 -0.58 6.45 5.82
N TYR A 29 -0.83 7.51 6.56
CA TYR A 29 -0.67 8.88 6.08
C TYR A 29 0.77 9.16 5.63
N PHE A 30 1.77 8.83 6.48
CA PHE A 30 3.19 8.93 6.12
C PHE A 30 3.54 8.08 4.90
N ARG A 31 2.99 6.88 4.80
CA ARG A 31 3.19 6.02 3.64
C ARG A 31 2.67 6.66 2.36
N ILE A 32 1.45 7.19 2.36
CA ILE A 32 0.84 7.79 1.17
C ILE A 32 1.64 9.01 0.71
N ILE A 33 2.07 9.86 1.64
CA ILE A 33 2.75 11.11 1.31
C ILE A 33 4.21 10.92 0.92
N PHE A 34 4.93 10.05 1.61
CA PHE A 34 6.38 9.93 1.43
C PHE A 34 6.81 8.64 0.76
N TYR A 35 6.31 7.50 1.28
CA TYR A 35 6.80 6.20 0.84
C TYR A 35 6.27 5.80 -0.55
N VAL A 36 4.98 6.01 -0.82
CA VAL A 36 4.37 5.64 -2.11
C VAL A 36 4.98 6.41 -3.27
N PRO A 37 5.18 7.74 -3.22
CA PRO A 37 5.85 8.48 -4.28
C PRO A 37 7.28 7.98 -4.55
N PHE A 38 8.07 7.74 -3.49
CA PHE A 38 9.44 7.25 -3.61
C PHE A 38 9.52 5.86 -4.23
N ILE A 39 8.70 4.92 -3.75
CA ILE A 39 8.63 3.56 -4.28
C ILE A 39 8.09 3.55 -5.70
N ARG A 40 7.07 4.36 -5.99
CA ARG A 40 6.50 4.50 -7.32
C ARG A 40 7.55 4.91 -8.34
N GLU A 41 8.34 5.93 -8.03
CA GLU A 41 9.40 6.39 -8.94
C GLU A 41 10.43 5.28 -9.21
N LYS A 42 10.88 4.61 -8.16
CA LYS A 42 11.81 3.47 -8.29
C LYS A 42 11.24 2.33 -9.12
N LEU A 43 9.96 1.98 -8.91
CA LEU A 43 9.29 0.93 -9.68
C LEU A 43 9.07 1.36 -11.13
N LEU A 44 8.77 2.63 -11.37
CA LEU A 44 8.60 3.18 -12.71
C LEU A 44 9.90 3.14 -13.50
N GLN A 45 11.00 3.56 -12.90
CA GLN A 45 12.33 3.47 -13.51
C GLN A 45 12.69 2.02 -13.82
N LYS A 46 12.43 1.10 -12.89
CA LYS A 46 12.64 -0.33 -13.11
C LYS A 46 11.79 -0.86 -14.26
N ALA A 47 10.49 -0.55 -14.29
CA ALA A 47 9.61 -0.99 -15.37
C ALA A 47 10.06 -0.46 -16.74
N LYS A 48 10.55 0.78 -16.81
CA LYS A 48 11.14 1.37 -18.02
C LYS A 48 12.42 0.65 -18.44
N ALA A 49 13.32 0.39 -17.51
CA ALA A 49 14.58 -0.31 -17.77
C ALA A 49 14.37 -1.76 -18.25
N ASP A 50 13.39 -2.45 -17.67
CA ASP A 50 13.05 -3.84 -18.02
C ASP A 50 12.16 -3.93 -19.30
N GLY A 51 11.79 -2.81 -19.92
CA GLY A 51 10.88 -2.77 -21.08
C GLY A 51 9.45 -3.21 -20.74
N HIS A 52 9.04 -3.12 -19.50
CA HIS A 52 7.72 -3.53 -18.99
C HIS A 52 6.68 -2.41 -19.21
N ILE A 53 6.58 -1.94 -20.46
CA ILE A 53 5.69 -0.86 -20.90
C ILE A 53 4.73 -1.43 -21.93
N ILE A 54 3.46 -1.06 -21.83
CA ILE A 54 2.41 -1.51 -22.75
C ILE A 54 1.54 -0.31 -23.09
N GLU A 55 1.26 -0.10 -24.35
CA GLU A 55 0.23 0.83 -24.79
C GLU A 55 -1.12 0.14 -24.83
N ALA A 56 -2.12 0.76 -24.20
CA ALA A 56 -3.48 0.28 -24.16
C ALA A 56 -4.42 1.30 -24.81
N LYS A 57 -5.33 0.82 -25.66
CA LYS A 57 -6.30 1.65 -26.36
C LYS A 57 -7.65 1.61 -25.67
N LEU A 58 -8.29 2.76 -25.55
CA LEU A 58 -9.64 2.88 -25.01
C LEU A 58 -10.63 2.16 -25.92
N GLN A 59 -11.40 1.24 -25.37
CA GLN A 59 -12.43 0.50 -26.10
C GLN A 59 -13.83 1.00 -25.75
N LYS A 60 -14.07 1.32 -24.47
CA LYS A 60 -15.39 1.68 -23.96
C LYS A 60 -15.26 2.58 -22.74
N THR A 61 -16.20 3.50 -22.59
CA THR A 61 -16.35 4.35 -21.40
C THR A 61 -17.72 4.18 -20.78
N TYR A 62 -17.83 4.35 -19.47
CA TYR A 62 -19.07 4.43 -18.73
C TYR A 62 -18.88 5.25 -17.46
N ASP A 63 -19.99 5.75 -16.90
CA ASP A 63 -19.97 6.50 -15.67
C ASP A 63 -19.71 5.56 -14.49
N ASP A 64 -18.83 5.94 -13.59
CA ASP A 64 -18.59 5.19 -12.35
C ASP A 64 -19.76 5.43 -11.38
N ARG A 65 -20.29 4.35 -10.82
CA ARG A 65 -21.42 4.39 -9.89
C ARG A 65 -21.07 3.64 -8.61
N ASP A 66 -21.50 4.19 -7.49
CA ASP A 66 -21.37 3.55 -6.19
C ASP A 66 -22.31 2.33 -6.05
N LYS A 67 -22.30 1.71 -4.88
CA LYS A 67 -23.15 0.54 -4.60
C LYS A 67 -24.63 0.86 -4.61
N ASP A 68 -24.99 2.11 -4.38
CA ASP A 68 -26.35 2.61 -4.33
C ASP A 68 -26.82 3.13 -5.70
N GLY A 69 -25.94 3.06 -6.72
CA GLY A 69 -26.21 3.45 -8.10
C GLY A 69 -25.99 4.93 -8.40
N ASN A 70 -25.51 5.72 -7.42
CA ASN A 70 -25.25 7.14 -7.61
C ASN A 70 -23.93 7.34 -8.37
N TRP A 71 -23.89 8.39 -9.17
CA TRP A 71 -22.67 8.75 -9.89
C TRP A 71 -21.59 9.26 -8.95
N THR A 72 -20.38 8.68 -9.06
CA THR A 72 -19.21 9.06 -8.22
C THR A 72 -18.47 10.31 -8.70
N GLY A 73 -18.88 10.88 -9.84
CA GLY A 73 -18.17 11.99 -10.48
C GLY A 73 -17.01 11.53 -11.38
N ALA A 74 -16.74 10.23 -11.44
CA ALA A 74 -15.68 9.67 -12.25
C ALA A 74 -16.21 8.95 -13.49
N LYS A 75 -15.35 8.83 -14.53
CA LYS A 75 -15.59 7.96 -15.69
C LYS A 75 -14.64 6.78 -15.64
N VAL A 76 -15.13 5.61 -15.99
CA VAL A 76 -14.33 4.40 -16.12
C VAL A 76 -14.08 4.10 -17.59
N GLY A 77 -12.81 4.00 -17.97
CA GLY A 77 -12.37 3.55 -19.27
C GLY A 77 -11.99 2.07 -19.23
N VAL A 78 -12.47 1.31 -20.19
CA VAL A 78 -12.00 -0.06 -20.45
C VAL A 78 -10.95 0.03 -21.54
N TYR A 79 -9.70 -0.20 -21.17
CA TYR A 79 -8.56 -0.19 -22.08
C TYR A 79 -8.19 -1.62 -22.48
N VAL A 80 -7.86 -1.79 -23.74
CA VAL A 80 -7.44 -3.06 -24.31
C VAL A 80 -6.00 -2.96 -24.78
N TYR A 81 -5.21 -3.95 -24.43
CA TYR A 81 -3.84 -4.11 -24.88
C TYR A 81 -3.57 -5.57 -25.27
N GLU A 82 -2.58 -5.74 -26.12
CA GLU A 82 -2.11 -7.06 -26.52
C GLU A 82 -0.79 -7.40 -25.83
N TYR A 83 -0.71 -8.61 -25.31
CA TYR A 83 0.52 -9.14 -24.72
C TYR A 83 0.70 -10.61 -25.12
N LYS A 84 1.79 -10.89 -25.84
CA LYS A 84 2.12 -12.23 -26.37
C LYS A 84 0.95 -12.84 -27.15
N GLY A 85 0.37 -12.10 -28.08
CA GLY A 85 -0.74 -12.53 -28.92
C GLY A 85 -2.10 -12.69 -28.21
N ARG A 86 -2.20 -12.26 -26.95
CA ARG A 86 -3.45 -12.34 -26.16
C ARG A 86 -3.97 -10.95 -25.83
N LYS A 87 -5.21 -10.66 -26.21
CA LYS A 87 -5.90 -9.43 -25.82
C LYS A 87 -6.26 -9.45 -24.32
N ARG A 88 -5.96 -8.37 -23.64
CA ARG A 88 -6.24 -8.18 -22.22
C ARG A 88 -6.96 -6.86 -22.02
N LYS A 89 -7.73 -6.78 -20.93
CA LYS A 89 -8.48 -5.58 -20.56
C LYS A 89 -8.04 -5.09 -19.19
N VAL A 90 -7.98 -3.78 -19.04
CA VAL A 90 -7.80 -3.11 -17.75
C VAL A 90 -8.85 -2.02 -17.62
N ARG A 91 -9.33 -1.78 -16.40
CA ARG A 91 -10.26 -0.70 -16.08
C ARG A 91 -9.50 0.39 -15.35
N LEU A 92 -9.62 1.62 -15.84
CA LEU A 92 -9.04 2.79 -15.23
C LEU A 92 -10.15 3.80 -14.96
N SER A 93 -10.18 4.34 -13.74
CA SER A 93 -11.15 5.38 -13.36
C SER A 93 -10.43 6.73 -13.32
N SER A 94 -11.09 7.78 -13.79
CA SER A 94 -10.55 9.13 -13.79
C SER A 94 -11.66 10.16 -13.59
N HIS A 95 -11.40 11.16 -12.73
CA HIS A 95 -12.25 12.34 -12.56
C HIS A 95 -11.94 13.45 -13.59
N TRP A 96 -10.81 13.37 -14.26
CA TRP A 96 -10.28 14.44 -15.14
C TRP A 96 -10.44 14.15 -16.63
N GLY A 97 -11.09 13.05 -16.97
CA GLY A 97 -11.23 12.56 -18.33
C GLY A 97 -10.41 11.31 -18.59
N LEU A 98 -10.61 10.75 -19.77
CA LEU A 98 -9.95 9.52 -20.23
C LEU A 98 -9.27 9.82 -21.56
N SER A 99 -8.03 9.38 -21.73
CA SER A 99 -7.29 9.46 -23.00
C SER A 99 -7.68 8.30 -23.91
N ASP A 100 -7.57 8.47 -25.22
CA ASP A 100 -7.80 7.39 -26.20
C ASP A 100 -6.75 6.27 -26.08
N THR A 101 -5.54 6.64 -25.64
CA THR A 101 -4.43 5.71 -25.37
C THR A 101 -3.83 5.98 -24.02
N GLU A 102 -3.49 4.92 -23.31
CA GLU A 102 -2.83 4.98 -21.99
C GLU A 102 -1.58 4.10 -21.96
N THR A 103 -0.53 4.65 -21.38
CA THR A 103 0.71 3.91 -21.14
C THR A 103 0.62 3.17 -19.81
N LEU A 104 0.67 1.85 -19.86
CA LEU A 104 0.61 0.98 -18.71
C LEU A 104 1.98 0.41 -18.37
N TYR A 105 2.24 0.25 -17.08
CA TYR A 105 3.46 -0.32 -16.52
C TYR A 105 3.16 -1.55 -15.69
N TYR A 106 4.04 -2.56 -15.71
CA TYR A 106 3.92 -3.72 -14.85
C TYR A 106 5.29 -4.12 -14.29
N ILE A 107 5.32 -4.77 -13.11
CA ILE A 107 6.57 -5.19 -12.46
C ILE A 107 6.85 -6.67 -12.70
N LYS A 108 5.89 -7.54 -12.39
CA LYS A 108 6.08 -8.99 -12.47
C LYS A 108 5.18 -9.66 -13.50
N LYS A 109 3.95 -9.22 -13.60
CA LYS A 109 2.93 -9.85 -14.44
C LYS A 109 2.16 -8.79 -15.24
N PRO A 110 2.10 -8.92 -16.56
CA PRO A 110 1.36 -7.97 -17.41
C PRO A 110 -0.15 -7.93 -17.11
N LYS A 111 -0.70 -8.97 -16.48
CA LYS A 111 -2.08 -8.98 -15.95
C LYS A 111 -2.35 -7.87 -14.92
N LYS A 112 -1.31 -7.39 -14.25
CA LYS A 112 -1.36 -6.33 -13.23
C LYS A 112 -0.78 -5.02 -13.76
N ALA A 113 -0.86 -4.80 -15.07
CA ALA A 113 -0.45 -3.55 -15.67
C ALA A 113 -1.37 -2.42 -15.18
N THR A 114 -0.79 -1.27 -14.85
CA THR A 114 -1.48 -0.10 -14.33
C THR A 114 -0.79 1.18 -14.80
N THR A 115 -1.43 2.32 -14.66
CA THR A 115 -0.81 3.61 -14.97
C THR A 115 0.31 3.95 -14.01
N ALA A 116 1.19 4.87 -14.38
CA ALA A 116 2.30 5.33 -13.56
C ALA A 116 1.84 5.82 -12.17
N GLY A 117 0.67 6.48 -12.09
CA GLY A 117 0.11 7.00 -10.84
C GLY A 117 -0.28 5.94 -9.81
N TYR A 118 -0.68 4.76 -10.28
CA TYR A 118 -1.12 3.64 -9.42
C TYR A 118 -0.05 2.57 -9.20
N LEU A 119 1.12 2.71 -9.82
CA LEU A 119 2.20 1.75 -9.68
C LEU A 119 2.71 1.74 -8.22
N GLY A 120 2.71 0.57 -7.59
CA GLY A 120 3.14 0.40 -6.19
C GLY A 120 2.07 0.66 -5.13
N VAL A 121 0.91 1.24 -5.48
CA VAL A 121 -0.16 1.54 -4.51
C VAL A 121 -0.78 0.25 -3.94
N TYR A 122 -0.91 -0.78 -4.77
CA TYR A 122 -1.60 -2.03 -4.41
C TYR A 122 -0.68 -3.18 -3.98
N GLU A 123 0.63 -2.99 -3.91
CA GLU A 123 1.57 -4.11 -3.72
C GLU A 123 1.79 -4.55 -2.27
N GLN A 124 1.28 -3.80 -1.28
CA GLN A 124 1.46 -4.20 0.12
C GLN A 124 0.12 -4.42 0.84
N PRO A 125 -0.12 -5.63 1.35
CA PRO A 125 -1.31 -5.90 2.15
C PRO A 125 -1.22 -5.16 3.50
N TRP A 126 -2.30 -4.46 3.87
CA TRP A 126 -2.51 -3.77 5.14
C TRP A 126 -2.13 -4.61 6.37
N ILE A 127 -2.40 -5.91 6.30
CA ILE A 127 -2.11 -6.90 7.33
C ILE A 127 -0.60 -6.90 7.68
N LYS A 128 0.29 -6.88 6.69
CA LYS A 128 1.75 -6.86 6.95
C LYS A 128 2.19 -5.58 7.66
N MET A 129 1.62 -4.44 7.29
CA MET A 129 1.93 -3.16 7.96
C MET A 129 1.42 -3.17 9.40
N TYR A 130 0.22 -3.67 9.64
CA TYR A 130 -0.34 -3.80 10.98
C TYR A 130 0.56 -4.65 11.88
N PHE A 131 0.92 -5.85 11.45
CA PHE A 131 1.81 -6.74 12.22
C PHE A 131 3.20 -6.13 12.45
N LEU A 132 3.76 -5.45 11.47
CA LEU A 132 5.03 -4.74 11.64
C LEU A 132 4.92 -3.65 12.71
N THR A 133 3.86 -2.84 12.67
CA THR A 133 3.60 -1.80 13.68
C THR A 133 3.43 -2.40 15.07
N CYS A 134 2.64 -3.47 15.21
CA CYS A 134 2.48 -4.18 16.47
C CYS A 134 3.81 -4.70 17.03
N GLY A 135 4.65 -5.29 16.16
CA GLY A 135 5.96 -5.79 16.57
C GLY A 135 6.90 -4.69 17.06
N VAL A 136 6.97 -3.57 16.33
CA VAL A 136 7.78 -2.42 16.73
C VAL A 136 7.30 -1.83 18.07
N LEU A 137 5.99 -1.65 18.23
CA LEU A 137 5.42 -1.14 19.49
C LEU A 137 5.65 -2.09 20.66
N ALA A 138 5.50 -3.40 20.46
CA ALA A 138 5.80 -4.39 21.51
C ALA A 138 7.25 -4.28 22.00
N ILE A 139 8.21 -4.14 21.08
CA ILE A 139 9.63 -3.95 21.44
C ILE A 139 9.81 -2.65 22.23
N ILE A 140 9.23 -1.54 21.77
CA ILE A 140 9.34 -0.24 22.46
C ILE A 140 8.78 -0.33 23.89
N PHE A 141 7.59 -0.89 24.07
CA PHE A 141 6.99 -1.07 25.41
C PHE A 141 7.80 -1.96 26.30
N THR A 142 8.36 -3.05 25.77
CA THR A 142 9.23 -3.92 26.53
C THR A 142 10.48 -3.18 27.03
N ILE A 143 11.13 -2.40 26.15
CA ILE A 143 12.32 -1.61 26.51
C ILE A 143 11.97 -0.56 27.56
N ILE A 144 10.88 0.21 27.37
CA ILE A 144 10.45 1.23 28.33
C ILE A 144 10.17 0.58 29.70
N GLY A 145 9.45 -0.54 29.72
CA GLY A 145 9.15 -1.26 30.97
C GLY A 145 10.40 -1.71 31.73
N ILE A 146 11.38 -2.26 31.01
CA ILE A 146 12.65 -2.68 31.63
C ILE A 146 13.43 -1.47 32.17
N VAL A 147 13.52 -0.39 31.41
CA VAL A 147 14.28 0.81 31.80
C VAL A 147 13.62 1.51 33.00
N THR A 148 12.30 1.67 33.01
CA THR A 148 11.58 2.29 34.13
C THR A 148 11.70 1.47 35.42
N GLU A 149 11.60 0.16 35.32
CA GLU A 149 11.77 -0.70 36.48
C GLU A 149 13.21 -0.66 37.03
N TRP A 150 14.20 -0.52 36.15
CA TRP A 150 15.60 -0.38 36.57
C TRP A 150 15.85 0.95 37.31
N GLN A 151 15.24 2.03 36.84
CA GLN A 151 15.34 3.32 37.56
C GLN A 151 14.73 3.25 38.97
N PHE A 152 13.58 2.57 39.13
CA PHE A 152 12.96 2.39 40.44
C PHE A 152 13.77 1.52 41.42
N LEU A 153 14.66 0.68 40.95
CA LEU A 153 15.47 -0.20 41.79
C LEU A 153 16.80 0.43 42.25
N TYR A 154 17.20 1.54 41.65
CA TYR A 154 18.48 2.20 41.88
C TYR A 154 18.34 3.66 42.38
N THR A 155 17.12 4.14 42.58
CA THR A 155 16.78 5.36 43.34
C THR A 155 16.23 5.00 44.72
#